data_ec0f9d0f3525ccfdb39c747146bda72e
#
_entry.id   ec0f9d0f3525ccfdb39c747146bda72e
#
_cell.length_a   1.000
_cell.length_b   1.000
_cell.length_c   1.000
_cell.angle_alpha   90.00
_cell.angle_beta   90.00
_cell.angle_gamma   90.00
#
_symmetry.space_group_name_H-M   'P 1'
#
loop_
_entity.id
_entity.type
_entity.pdbx_description
1 polymer ?
#
loop_
_entity_poly.entity_id
_entity_poly.type
_entity_poly.pdbx_seq_one_letter_code
_entity_poly.pdbx_strand_id
1 'polypeptide(L)'
;MSAQTPKPNVVIIMTDQQRADLCGREGFPMAVTPFADSLALSNVWFDKAYTVAPASMPARCSMFTGRYPTATHVRTNHNTLDMYYKKDMLEVFKEQGYKTALVGKNHAHVKGKDFDYCEEYFHWGKNQRDTQEDKDFAFFLNNKARGQYLEATPFPAEAQNPVKMVTKALAWAEQQKDSAFFMWVSMPEPHNPYQSLISQCFLRKRYRQL
;
A
#
# COMPACT_ATOMS: atom_id res chain seq x y z
N MET A 1 14.91 -16.36 -35.65
CA MET A 1 14.03 -15.52 -34.78
C MET A 1 14.56 -15.66 -33.37
N SER A 2 15.07 -14.62 -32.76
CA SER A 2 15.50 -14.64 -31.36
C SER A 2 14.24 -14.78 -30.50
N ALA A 3 14.11 -15.82 -29.69
CA ALA A 3 13.05 -15.94 -28.73
C ALA A 3 13.19 -14.78 -27.73
N GLN A 4 12.24 -13.87 -27.77
CA GLN A 4 12.21 -12.74 -26.86
C GLN A 4 11.95 -13.29 -25.44
N THR A 5 12.84 -13.04 -24.52
CA THR A 5 12.68 -13.47 -23.12
C THR A 5 11.35 -12.93 -22.60
N PRO A 6 10.50 -13.76 -21.98
CA PRO A 6 9.24 -13.31 -21.42
C PRO A 6 9.45 -12.15 -20.45
N LYS A 7 8.67 -11.10 -20.59
CA LYS A 7 8.71 -9.96 -19.64
C LYS A 7 8.26 -10.44 -18.26
N PRO A 8 9.00 -10.13 -17.17
CA PRO A 8 8.57 -10.48 -15.83
C PRO A 8 7.37 -9.63 -15.40
N ASN A 9 6.51 -10.18 -14.56
CA ASN A 9 5.55 -9.39 -13.82
C ASN A 9 6.26 -8.54 -12.75
N VAL A 10 5.78 -7.33 -12.54
CA VAL A 10 6.34 -6.41 -11.55
C VAL A 10 5.23 -6.03 -10.55
N VAL A 11 5.47 -6.31 -9.27
CA VAL A 11 4.54 -5.98 -8.18
C VAL A 11 5.25 -5.12 -7.15
N ILE A 12 4.72 -3.95 -6.89
CA ILE A 12 5.14 -3.09 -5.77
C ILE A 12 4.10 -3.23 -4.66
N ILE A 13 4.51 -3.76 -3.52
CA ILE A 13 3.70 -3.76 -2.30
C ILE A 13 4.25 -2.67 -1.39
N MET A 14 3.40 -1.69 -1.10
CA MET A 14 3.76 -0.52 -0.28
C MET A 14 2.84 -0.43 0.92
N THR A 15 3.42 -0.22 2.09
CA THR A 15 2.70 0.16 3.32
C THR A 15 2.81 1.67 3.54
N ASP A 16 1.84 2.25 4.23
CA ASP A 16 1.86 3.68 4.56
C ASP A 16 2.26 3.90 6.03
N GLN A 17 3.16 4.83 6.27
CA GLN A 17 3.60 5.27 7.60
C GLN A 17 4.21 4.14 8.47
N GLN A 18 4.71 3.08 7.86
CA GLN A 18 5.39 2.01 8.58
C GLN A 18 6.76 2.49 9.08
N ARG A 19 7.01 2.32 10.37
CA ARG A 19 8.30 2.59 10.99
C ARG A 19 9.24 1.41 10.74
N ALA A 20 10.46 1.69 10.34
CA ALA A 20 11.47 0.66 10.09
C ALA A 20 11.81 -0.12 11.36
N ASP A 21 11.96 0.58 12.49
CA ASP A 21 12.30 0.00 13.79
C ASP A 21 11.22 -0.91 14.40
N LEU A 22 10.04 -1.01 13.77
CA LEU A 22 8.99 -1.97 14.16
C LEU A 22 9.04 -3.28 13.34
N CYS A 23 10.06 -3.48 12.54
CA CYS A 23 10.28 -4.75 11.82
C CYS A 23 11.08 -5.72 12.70
N GLY A 24 10.71 -7.02 12.69
CA GLY A 24 11.43 -8.04 13.46
C GLY A 24 12.89 -8.14 13.04
N ARG A 25 13.20 -7.99 11.77
CA ARG A 25 14.56 -7.98 11.24
C ARG A 25 15.42 -6.80 11.73
N GLU A 26 14.81 -5.69 12.11
CA GLU A 26 15.49 -4.54 12.74
C GLU A 26 15.61 -4.68 14.27
N GLY A 27 15.28 -5.85 14.82
CA GLY A 27 15.42 -6.16 16.23
C GLY A 27 14.19 -5.83 17.08
N PHE A 28 13.03 -5.54 16.47
CA PHE A 28 11.81 -5.36 17.23
C PHE A 28 11.40 -6.69 17.93
N PRO A 29 11.13 -6.67 19.26
CA PRO A 29 10.99 -7.90 20.05
C PRO A 29 9.72 -8.71 19.76
N MET A 30 8.75 -8.12 19.06
CA MET A 30 7.50 -8.79 18.70
C MET A 30 7.48 -9.13 17.21
N ALA A 31 6.95 -10.31 16.86
CA ALA A 31 6.80 -10.75 15.47
C ALA A 31 5.62 -10.03 14.79
N VAL A 32 5.80 -8.75 14.46
CA VAL A 32 4.76 -7.92 13.81
C VAL A 32 4.88 -7.90 12.30
N THR A 33 6.03 -8.34 11.76
CA THR A 33 6.30 -8.41 10.30
C THR A 33 6.81 -9.79 9.86
N PRO A 34 6.22 -10.92 10.31
CA PRO A 34 6.81 -12.24 10.13
C PRO A 34 6.99 -12.63 8.66
N PHE A 35 6.08 -12.23 7.78
CA PHE A 35 6.19 -12.53 6.35
C PHE A 35 7.28 -11.69 5.67
N ALA A 36 7.36 -10.39 5.97
CA ALA A 36 8.41 -9.52 5.43
C ALA A 36 9.80 -9.95 5.91
N ASP A 37 9.91 -10.36 7.17
CA ASP A 37 11.15 -10.88 7.75
C ASP A 37 11.57 -12.20 7.08
N SER A 38 10.63 -13.11 6.83
CA SER A 38 10.88 -14.35 6.08
C SER A 38 11.31 -14.09 4.63
N LEU A 39 10.65 -13.15 3.97
CA LEU A 39 10.99 -12.77 2.60
C LEU A 39 12.39 -12.17 2.52
N ALA A 40 12.78 -11.38 3.51
CA ALA A 40 14.11 -10.79 3.62
C ALA A 40 15.24 -11.83 3.83
N LEU A 41 14.93 -12.99 4.41
CA LEU A 41 15.91 -14.09 4.58
C LEU A 41 16.25 -14.80 3.27
N SER A 42 15.34 -14.82 2.32
CA SER A 42 15.47 -15.55 1.05
C SER A 42 15.71 -14.65 -0.16
N ASN A 43 15.74 -13.34 0.03
CA ASN A 43 15.84 -12.36 -1.06
C ASN A 43 16.78 -11.21 -0.69
N VAL A 44 16.83 -10.18 -1.54
CA VAL A 44 17.61 -8.97 -1.28
C VAL A 44 16.90 -8.12 -0.24
N TRP A 45 17.62 -7.74 0.80
CA TRP A 45 17.20 -6.80 1.83
C TRP A 45 18.07 -5.55 1.80
N PHE A 46 17.44 -4.38 1.87
CA PHE A 46 18.11 -3.09 1.96
C PHE A 46 18.04 -2.57 3.40
N ASP A 47 19.12 -2.71 4.14
CA ASP A 47 19.21 -2.28 5.55
C ASP A 47 19.25 -0.76 5.72
N LYS A 48 19.62 -0.03 4.66
CA LYS A 48 19.72 1.43 4.63
C LYS A 48 18.87 2.04 3.52
N ALA A 49 17.59 1.68 3.49
CA ALA A 49 16.63 2.29 2.58
C ALA A 49 16.01 3.55 3.20
N TYR A 50 16.01 4.65 2.45
CA TYR A 50 15.50 5.94 2.91
C TYR A 50 14.41 6.46 1.98
N THR A 51 13.34 6.99 2.55
CA THR A 51 12.40 7.80 1.78
C THR A 51 12.96 9.21 1.56
N VAL A 52 12.69 9.76 0.38
CA VAL A 52 13.12 11.14 0.04
C VAL A 52 12.31 12.23 0.73
N ALA A 53 11.16 11.85 1.28
CA ALA A 53 10.29 12.75 2.05
C ALA A 53 9.41 11.91 3.00
N PRO A 54 9.21 12.38 4.26
CA PRO A 54 8.34 11.70 5.23
C PRO A 54 6.86 12.06 5.06
N ALA A 55 6.44 12.46 3.87
CA ALA A 55 5.07 12.82 3.53
C ALA A 55 4.60 11.99 2.34
N SER A 56 3.34 11.57 2.38
CA SER A 56 2.79 10.57 1.47
C SER A 56 2.86 10.97 0.00
N MET A 57 2.34 12.14 -0.36
CA MET A 57 2.28 12.59 -1.75
C MET A 57 3.67 12.86 -2.35
N PRO A 58 4.58 13.60 -1.69
CA PRO A 58 5.93 13.78 -2.19
C PRO A 58 6.69 12.47 -2.39
N ALA A 59 6.60 11.54 -1.43
CA ALA A 59 7.26 10.23 -1.53
C ALA A 59 6.76 9.41 -2.71
N ARG A 60 5.43 9.35 -2.90
CA ARG A 60 4.80 8.60 -3.99
C ARG A 60 5.08 9.21 -5.36
N CYS A 61 4.99 10.53 -5.49
CA CYS A 61 5.36 11.23 -6.72
C CYS A 61 6.85 11.01 -7.06
N SER A 62 7.72 11.05 -6.05
CA SER A 62 9.14 10.77 -6.25
C SER A 62 9.43 9.33 -6.67
N MET A 63 8.70 8.36 -6.10
CA MET A 63 8.80 6.95 -6.50
C MET A 63 8.44 6.77 -7.97
N PHE A 64 7.33 7.36 -8.43
CA PHE A 64 6.91 7.24 -9.84
C PHE A 64 7.84 7.94 -10.82
N THR A 65 8.39 9.09 -10.44
CA THR A 65 9.20 9.92 -11.36
C THR A 65 10.69 9.69 -11.26
N GLY A 66 11.17 9.00 -10.21
CA GLY A 66 12.60 8.89 -9.90
C GLY A 66 13.25 10.23 -9.54
N ARG A 67 12.47 11.24 -9.11
CA ARG A 67 12.95 12.59 -8.83
C ARG A 67 12.67 13.04 -7.40
N TYR A 68 13.54 13.87 -6.86
CA TYR A 68 13.33 14.49 -5.55
C TYR A 68 12.15 15.48 -5.56
N PRO A 69 11.48 15.70 -4.41
CA PRO A 69 10.37 16.65 -4.28
C PRO A 69 10.69 18.08 -4.73
N THR A 70 11.96 18.50 -4.59
CA THR A 70 12.43 19.80 -5.08
C THR A 70 12.40 19.92 -6.60
N ALA A 71 12.66 18.82 -7.31
CA ALA A 71 12.65 18.76 -8.77
C ALA A 71 11.25 18.54 -9.35
N THR A 72 10.37 17.87 -8.61
CA THR A 72 8.97 17.66 -9.02
C THR A 72 8.04 18.80 -8.58
N HIS A 73 8.49 19.69 -7.71
CA HIS A 73 7.71 20.74 -7.04
C HIS A 73 6.64 20.23 -6.07
N VAL A 74 6.50 18.92 -5.87
CA VAL A 74 5.57 18.31 -4.91
C VAL A 74 6.26 18.15 -3.57
N ARG A 75 6.12 19.13 -2.69
CA ARG A 75 6.81 19.19 -1.38
C ARG A 75 5.89 18.88 -0.20
N THR A 76 4.58 18.88 -0.41
CA THR A 76 3.56 18.69 0.63
C THR A 76 2.44 17.78 0.14
N ASN A 77 1.54 17.37 1.05
CA ASN A 77 0.37 16.54 0.73
C ASN A 77 -0.80 17.30 0.08
N HIS A 78 -0.63 18.53 -0.33
CA HIS A 78 -1.76 19.40 -0.67
C HIS A 78 -1.90 19.69 -2.15
N ASN A 79 -0.85 19.54 -2.95
CA ASN A 79 -0.90 20.04 -4.31
C ASN A 79 0.02 19.26 -5.26
N THR A 80 -0.53 18.83 -6.39
CA THR A 80 0.20 18.30 -7.55
C THR A 80 -0.01 19.16 -8.81
N LEU A 81 -0.71 20.30 -8.72
CA LEU A 81 -1.06 21.12 -9.88
C LEU A 81 0.18 21.68 -10.60
N ASP A 82 1.20 22.07 -9.82
CA ASP A 82 2.45 22.62 -10.35
C ASP A 82 3.55 21.55 -10.52
N MET A 83 3.16 20.28 -10.52
CA MET A 83 4.11 19.20 -10.63
C MET A 83 4.83 19.22 -11.97
N TYR A 84 6.16 19.10 -11.90
CA TYR A 84 7.02 19.04 -13.06
C TYR A 84 7.69 17.67 -13.19
N TYR A 85 7.41 16.99 -14.29
CA TYR A 85 8.11 15.76 -14.70
C TYR A 85 7.99 15.59 -16.22
N LYS A 86 8.84 14.73 -16.81
CA LYS A 86 8.77 14.44 -18.26
C LYS A 86 8.04 13.14 -18.53
N LYS A 87 8.34 12.13 -17.73
CA LYS A 87 7.77 10.79 -17.84
C LYS A 87 7.84 10.13 -16.46
N ASP A 88 6.86 9.32 -16.16
CA ASP A 88 6.83 8.54 -14.94
C ASP A 88 6.90 7.02 -15.20
N MET A 89 7.02 6.27 -14.13
CA MET A 89 7.15 4.81 -14.18
C MET A 89 5.91 4.14 -14.79
N LEU A 90 4.70 4.65 -14.54
CA LEU A 90 3.46 4.09 -15.09
C LEU A 90 3.44 4.23 -16.62
N GLU A 91 3.80 5.41 -17.14
CA GLU A 91 3.90 5.67 -18.57
C GLU A 91 4.90 4.72 -19.24
N VAL A 92 6.06 4.51 -18.59
CA VAL A 92 7.09 3.58 -19.10
C VAL A 92 6.57 2.15 -19.17
N PHE A 93 5.89 1.64 -18.13
CA PHE A 93 5.31 0.30 -18.17
C PHE A 93 4.25 0.16 -19.27
N LYS A 94 3.39 1.15 -19.45
CA LYS A 94 2.36 1.15 -20.51
C LYS A 94 2.98 1.15 -21.90
N GLU A 95 3.99 1.96 -22.16
CA GLU A 95 4.72 1.99 -23.44
C GLU A 95 5.40 0.65 -23.73
N GLN A 96 5.83 -0.05 -22.69
CA GLN A 96 6.38 -1.40 -22.82
C GLN A 96 5.30 -2.49 -22.95
N GLY A 97 4.02 -2.14 -23.01
CA GLY A 97 2.91 -3.06 -23.22
C GLY A 97 2.53 -3.87 -21.97
N TYR A 98 2.89 -3.41 -20.79
CA TYR A 98 2.41 -4.01 -19.55
C TYR A 98 0.95 -3.66 -19.29
N LYS A 99 0.18 -4.62 -18.78
CA LYS A 99 -1.09 -4.33 -18.12
C LYS A 99 -0.83 -3.71 -16.78
N THR A 100 -1.62 -2.71 -16.40
CA THR A 100 -1.33 -1.91 -15.20
C THR A 100 -2.46 -1.93 -14.20
N ALA A 101 -2.14 -2.08 -12.92
CA ALA A 101 -3.13 -2.08 -11.85
C ALA A 101 -2.70 -1.24 -10.65
N LEU A 102 -3.68 -0.57 -10.04
CA LEU A 102 -3.60 0.04 -8.72
C LEU A 102 -4.65 -0.58 -7.81
N VAL A 103 -4.21 -1.10 -6.67
CA VAL A 103 -5.11 -1.52 -5.59
C VAL A 103 -4.66 -0.86 -4.30
N GLY A 104 -5.50 0.03 -3.76
CA GLY A 104 -5.23 0.72 -2.52
C GLY A 104 -5.07 2.23 -2.62
N LYS A 105 -4.25 2.80 -1.74
CA LYS A 105 -4.07 4.25 -1.63
C LYS A 105 -3.24 4.81 -2.78
N ASN A 106 -3.85 5.65 -3.59
CA ASN A 106 -3.13 6.39 -4.62
C ASN A 106 -2.27 7.51 -4.02
N HIS A 107 -2.85 8.62 -3.67
CA HIS A 107 -2.21 9.80 -3.11
C HIS A 107 -0.91 10.22 -3.83
N ALA A 108 -0.88 10.08 -5.17
CA ALA A 108 0.18 10.51 -6.06
C ALA A 108 -0.39 11.44 -7.15
N HIS A 109 0.43 11.79 -8.14
CA HIS A 109 -0.02 12.57 -9.30
C HIS A 109 -0.78 11.73 -10.33
N VAL A 110 -0.46 10.44 -10.42
CA VAL A 110 -1.16 9.49 -11.32
C VAL A 110 -2.61 9.34 -10.89
N LYS A 111 -3.51 9.17 -11.85
CA LYS A 111 -4.95 9.02 -11.57
C LYS A 111 -5.37 7.57 -11.71
N GLY A 112 -6.39 7.15 -10.98
CA GLY A 112 -6.92 5.79 -11.08
C GLY A 112 -7.30 5.39 -12.51
N LYS A 113 -7.83 6.32 -13.29
CA LYS A 113 -8.17 6.13 -14.71
C LYS A 113 -6.97 5.89 -15.64
N ASP A 114 -5.76 6.18 -15.18
CA ASP A 114 -4.54 5.98 -15.96
C ASP A 114 -4.07 4.52 -15.91
N PHE A 115 -4.61 3.72 -14.98
CA PHE A 115 -4.40 2.27 -14.88
C PHE A 115 -5.46 1.49 -15.67
N ASP A 116 -5.13 0.28 -16.16
CA ASP A 116 -6.09 -0.63 -16.77
C ASP A 116 -7.09 -1.17 -15.74
N TYR A 117 -6.66 -1.30 -14.48
CA TYR A 117 -7.48 -1.67 -13.34
C TYR A 117 -7.19 -0.80 -12.13
N CYS A 118 -8.22 -0.33 -11.45
CA CYS A 118 -8.06 0.52 -10.27
C CYS A 118 -9.15 0.25 -9.22
N GLU A 119 -8.71 -0.07 -8.01
CA GLU A 119 -9.53 -0.14 -6.80
C GLU A 119 -8.93 0.74 -5.71
N GLU A 120 -9.47 1.94 -5.53
CA GLU A 120 -8.92 2.90 -4.55
C GLU A 120 -9.45 2.70 -3.14
N TYR A 121 -8.52 2.72 -2.19
CA TYR A 121 -8.77 2.68 -0.75
C TYR A 121 -8.07 3.84 -0.05
N PHE A 122 -8.66 4.31 1.04
CA PHE A 122 -8.07 5.31 1.92
C PHE A 122 -7.99 4.79 3.35
N HIS A 123 -7.49 5.61 4.28
CA HIS A 123 -7.41 5.28 5.71
C HIS A 123 -8.76 4.95 6.33
N TRP A 124 -9.86 5.40 5.72
CA TRP A 124 -11.24 5.16 6.16
C TRP A 124 -12.02 4.26 5.21
N GLY A 125 -11.36 3.29 4.60
CA GLY A 125 -11.99 2.27 3.77
C GLY A 125 -11.95 2.54 2.28
N LYS A 126 -12.72 1.75 1.55
CA LYS A 126 -12.83 1.83 0.09
C LYS A 126 -13.41 3.20 -0.35
N ASN A 127 -12.89 3.73 -1.44
CA ASN A 127 -13.35 5.01 -1.99
C ASN A 127 -14.80 4.91 -2.51
N GLN A 128 -15.08 3.89 -3.32
CA GLN A 128 -16.46 3.51 -3.70
C GLN A 128 -17.02 2.51 -2.69
N ARG A 129 -18.05 2.94 -1.95
CA ARG A 129 -18.69 2.16 -0.89
C ARG A 129 -19.97 1.54 -1.42
N ASP A 130 -19.80 0.39 -2.06
CA ASP A 130 -20.90 -0.27 -2.79
C ASP A 130 -21.82 -1.05 -1.85
N THR A 131 -21.28 -1.56 -0.74
CA THR A 131 -22.03 -2.36 0.23
C THR A 131 -22.33 -1.57 1.51
N GLN A 132 -23.33 -2.03 2.26
CA GLN A 132 -23.62 -1.47 3.58
C GLN A 132 -22.44 -1.72 4.55
N GLU A 133 -21.79 -2.88 4.47
CA GLU A 133 -20.59 -3.18 5.25
C GLU A 133 -19.47 -2.17 5.00
N ASP A 134 -19.20 -1.78 3.74
CA ASP A 134 -18.19 -0.78 3.42
C ASP A 134 -18.53 0.60 4.02
N LYS A 135 -19.83 0.95 4.04
CA LYS A 135 -20.29 2.20 4.66
C LYS A 135 -20.13 2.17 6.16
N ASP A 136 -20.51 1.08 6.80
CA ASP A 136 -20.43 0.92 8.25
C ASP A 136 -18.99 0.86 8.73
N PHE A 137 -18.13 0.15 8.00
CA PHE A 137 -16.69 0.09 8.27
C PHE A 137 -16.03 1.47 8.10
N ALA A 138 -16.35 2.19 7.04
CA ALA A 138 -15.85 3.53 6.83
C ALA A 138 -16.35 4.51 7.91
N PHE A 139 -17.61 4.41 8.34
CA PHE A 139 -18.14 5.19 9.44
C PHE A 139 -17.40 4.88 10.74
N PHE A 140 -17.16 3.61 11.04
CA PHE A 140 -16.37 3.18 12.19
C PHE A 140 -14.96 3.80 12.17
N LEU A 141 -14.23 3.67 11.05
CA LEU A 141 -12.88 4.21 10.93
C LEU A 141 -12.82 5.75 11.07
N ASN A 142 -13.85 6.47 10.64
CA ASN A 142 -13.92 7.92 10.76
C ASN A 142 -14.33 8.43 12.14
N ASN A 143 -15.05 7.64 12.91
CA ASN A 143 -15.69 8.08 14.14
C ASN A 143 -14.69 8.51 15.24
N LYS A 144 -13.48 7.97 15.24
CA LYS A 144 -12.42 8.31 16.20
C LYS A 144 -11.40 9.32 15.65
N ALA A 145 -11.78 10.11 14.66
CA ALA A 145 -10.96 11.23 14.14
C ALA A 145 -9.49 10.86 13.91
N ARG A 146 -9.23 9.73 13.26
CA ARG A 146 -7.88 9.21 12.98
C ARG A 146 -7.06 8.78 14.20
N GLY A 147 -7.71 8.52 15.33
CA GLY A 147 -7.06 8.11 16.56
C GLY A 147 -6.79 6.61 16.65
N GLN A 148 -6.74 6.13 17.88
CA GLN A 148 -6.58 4.73 18.24
C GLN A 148 -7.91 4.18 18.76
N TYR A 149 -8.25 2.95 18.36
CA TYR A 149 -9.32 2.20 18.97
C TYR A 149 -8.74 1.36 20.12
N LEU A 150 -9.25 1.57 21.34
CA LEU A 150 -8.81 0.83 22.52
C LEU A 150 -9.44 -0.56 22.55
N GLU A 151 -10.65 -0.68 22.04
CA GLU A 151 -11.35 -1.95 21.89
C GLU A 151 -11.01 -2.59 20.55
N ALA A 152 -11.22 -3.91 20.46
CA ALA A 152 -11.12 -4.62 19.19
C ALA A 152 -12.18 -4.12 18.21
N THR A 153 -11.84 -4.10 16.93
CA THR A 153 -12.81 -3.79 15.88
C THR A 153 -13.97 -4.80 15.90
N PRO A 154 -15.22 -4.35 15.76
CA PRO A 154 -16.36 -5.26 15.66
C PRO A 154 -16.43 -5.97 14.29
N PHE A 155 -15.61 -5.56 13.34
CA PHE A 155 -15.61 -6.10 11.98
C PHE A 155 -14.68 -7.32 11.86
N PRO A 156 -15.05 -8.35 11.07
CA PRO A 156 -14.22 -9.52 10.83
C PRO A 156 -12.97 -9.18 10.01
N ALA A 157 -12.05 -10.15 9.89
CA ALA A 157 -10.82 -9.99 9.14
C ALA A 157 -11.09 -9.67 7.65
N GLU A 158 -12.11 -10.28 7.07
CA GLU A 158 -12.51 -10.14 5.67
C GLU A 158 -12.99 -8.72 5.33
N ALA A 159 -13.50 -7.99 6.33
CA ALA A 159 -13.90 -6.60 6.19
C ALA A 159 -12.72 -5.61 6.19
N GLN A 160 -11.54 -6.05 6.65
CA GLN A 160 -10.36 -5.19 6.75
C GLN A 160 -9.81 -4.81 5.37
N ASN A 161 -9.38 -3.56 5.22
CA ASN A 161 -8.83 -3.05 3.95
C ASN A 161 -7.72 -3.95 3.37
N PRO A 162 -6.68 -4.38 4.12
CA PRO A 162 -5.62 -5.19 3.55
C PRO A 162 -6.13 -6.51 2.96
N VAL A 163 -7.10 -7.16 3.61
CA VAL A 163 -7.67 -8.43 3.11
C VAL A 163 -8.48 -8.18 1.84
N LYS A 164 -9.34 -7.19 1.82
CA LYS A 164 -10.11 -6.79 0.62
C LYS A 164 -9.19 -6.45 -0.54
N MET A 165 -8.14 -5.66 -0.29
CA MET A 165 -7.17 -5.24 -1.30
C MET A 165 -6.41 -6.42 -1.89
N VAL A 166 -5.86 -7.31 -1.05
CA VAL A 166 -5.13 -8.50 -1.51
C VAL A 166 -6.03 -9.41 -2.33
N THR A 167 -7.27 -9.64 -1.88
CA THR A 167 -8.25 -10.44 -2.63
C THR A 167 -8.49 -9.87 -4.03
N LYS A 168 -8.67 -8.56 -4.15
CA LYS A 168 -8.86 -7.89 -5.44
C LYS A 168 -7.60 -7.93 -6.32
N ALA A 169 -6.45 -7.71 -5.73
CA ALA A 169 -5.17 -7.76 -6.43
C ALA A 169 -4.89 -9.14 -7.03
N LEU A 170 -5.10 -10.20 -6.25
CA LEU A 170 -4.93 -11.59 -6.71
C LEU A 170 -5.93 -11.94 -7.81
N ALA A 171 -7.22 -11.65 -7.61
CA ALA A 171 -8.24 -11.91 -8.61
C ALA A 171 -7.97 -11.23 -9.95
N TRP A 172 -7.43 -10.01 -9.94
CA TRP A 172 -7.03 -9.33 -11.17
C TRP A 172 -5.77 -9.95 -11.77
N ALA A 173 -4.75 -10.27 -10.98
CA ALA A 173 -3.51 -10.86 -11.46
C ALA A 173 -3.74 -12.23 -12.13
N GLU A 174 -4.64 -13.04 -11.59
CA GLU A 174 -5.02 -14.34 -12.16
C GLU A 174 -5.64 -14.25 -13.56
N GLN A 175 -6.21 -13.10 -13.91
CA GLN A 175 -6.77 -12.85 -15.24
C GLN A 175 -5.69 -12.47 -16.27
N GLN A 176 -4.47 -12.14 -15.85
CA GLN A 176 -3.38 -11.66 -16.71
C GLN A 176 -2.44 -12.80 -17.19
N LYS A 177 -3.00 -13.98 -17.55
CA LYS A 177 -2.20 -15.19 -17.89
C LYS A 177 -1.24 -15.01 -19.06
N ASP A 178 -1.64 -14.20 -20.06
CA ASP A 178 -0.93 -14.04 -21.31
C ASP A 178 -0.23 -12.68 -21.46
N SER A 179 -0.20 -11.88 -20.40
CA SER A 179 0.34 -10.52 -20.46
C SER A 179 1.19 -10.25 -19.24
N ALA A 180 2.38 -9.69 -19.44
CA ALA A 180 3.14 -9.12 -18.33
C ALA A 180 2.37 -7.94 -17.71
N PHE A 181 2.41 -7.81 -16.40
CA PHE A 181 1.73 -6.75 -15.71
C PHE A 181 2.63 -6.01 -14.70
N PHE A 182 2.31 -4.75 -14.50
CA PHE A 182 2.76 -3.91 -13.40
C PHE A 182 1.59 -3.67 -12.44
N MET A 183 1.77 -4.04 -11.18
CA MET A 183 0.74 -3.85 -10.16
C MET A 183 1.30 -3.10 -8.94
N TRP A 184 0.62 -2.04 -8.54
CA TRP A 184 0.91 -1.30 -7.32
C TRP A 184 -0.17 -1.59 -6.26
N VAL A 185 0.21 -2.40 -5.26
CA VAL A 185 -0.61 -2.66 -4.08
C VAL A 185 -0.17 -1.70 -2.98
N SER A 186 -0.95 -0.67 -2.73
CA SER A 186 -0.60 0.43 -1.85
C SER A 186 -1.50 0.44 -0.62
N MET A 187 -1.07 -0.26 0.44
CA MET A 187 -1.85 -0.43 1.66
C MET A 187 -1.88 0.88 2.47
N PRO A 188 -3.06 1.35 2.90
CA PRO A 188 -3.15 2.47 3.83
C PRO A 188 -2.56 2.18 5.21
N GLU A 189 -2.55 0.91 5.63
CA GLU A 189 -2.02 0.45 6.89
C GLU A 189 -0.47 0.33 6.85
N PRO A 190 0.20 0.47 7.98
CA PRO A 190 -0.28 0.73 9.33
C PRO A 190 -0.49 2.21 9.68
N HIS A 191 -0.84 3.08 8.74
CA HIS A 191 -1.25 4.45 9.05
C HIS A 191 -2.54 4.44 9.90
N ASN A 192 -2.68 5.41 10.82
CA ASN A 192 -3.92 5.54 11.61
C ASN A 192 -5.17 5.77 10.71
N PRO A 193 -6.38 5.37 11.17
CA PRO A 193 -6.76 4.97 12.54
C PRO A 193 -6.23 3.57 12.90
N TYR A 194 -5.68 3.46 14.12
CA TYR A 194 -5.17 2.18 14.61
C TYR A 194 -6.31 1.36 15.22
N GLN A 195 -6.49 0.16 14.74
CA GLN A 195 -7.47 -0.80 15.23
C GLN A 195 -6.85 -2.20 15.28
N SER A 196 -7.39 -3.07 16.10
CA SER A 196 -6.95 -4.46 16.19
C SER A 196 -8.13 -5.43 16.15
N LEU A 197 -7.93 -6.58 15.51
CA LEU A 197 -8.90 -7.67 15.52
C LEU A 197 -9.01 -8.30 16.91
N ILE A 198 -10.17 -8.88 17.23
CA ILE A 198 -10.41 -9.60 18.49
C ILE A 198 -9.33 -10.66 18.72
N SER A 199 -8.98 -11.44 17.70
CA SER A 199 -7.93 -12.46 17.76
C SER A 199 -6.56 -11.93 18.17
N GLN A 200 -6.26 -10.67 17.87
CA GLN A 200 -4.99 -10.02 18.24
C GLN A 200 -5.04 -9.37 19.63
N CYS A 201 -6.23 -9.04 20.13
CA CYS A 201 -6.38 -8.47 21.48
C CYS A 201 -6.06 -9.47 22.60
N PHE A 202 -6.17 -10.77 22.36
CA PHE A 202 -5.82 -11.81 23.34
C PHE A 202 -4.33 -11.87 23.67
N LEU A 203 -3.45 -11.37 22.80
CA LEU A 203 -2.03 -11.23 23.11
C LEU A 203 -1.78 -10.25 24.28
N ARG A 204 -2.65 -9.25 24.52
CA ARG A 204 -2.54 -8.33 25.66
C ARG A 204 -2.72 -8.98 27.02
N LYS A 205 -3.46 -10.08 27.13
CA LYS A 205 -3.64 -10.78 28.43
C LYS A 205 -2.38 -11.49 28.91
N ARG A 206 -1.50 -11.94 28.00
CA ARG A 206 -0.23 -12.58 28.39
C ARG A 206 0.85 -11.62 28.85
N TYR A 207 0.83 -10.35 28.44
CA TYR A 207 1.83 -9.35 28.80
C TYR A 207 1.49 -8.53 30.04
N ARG A 208 0.30 -8.70 30.67
CA ARG A 208 -0.04 -8.09 31.96
C ARG A 208 0.44 -8.91 33.15
N GLN A 209 1.08 -10.04 32.94
CA GLN A 209 1.60 -10.93 33.97
C GLN A 209 3.15 -11.01 34.02
N LEU A 210 3.80 -10.15 33.24
CA LEU A 210 5.24 -9.88 33.33
C LEU A 210 5.47 -8.46 33.90
#